data_e34753a091935b8b8d56ed7da883d312
#
_entry.id   e34753a091935b8b8d56ed7da883d312
#
_cell.length_a   1.000
_cell.length_b   1.000
_cell.length_c   1.000
_cell.angle_alpha   90.00
_cell.angle_beta   90.00
_cell.angle_gamma   90.00
#
_symmetry.space_group_name_H-M   'P 1'
#
loop_
_entity.id
_entity.type
_entity.pdbx_description
1 polymer ?
#
loop_
_entity_poly.entity_id
_entity_poly.type
_entity_poly.pdbx_seq_one_letter_code
_entity_poly.pdbx_strand_id
1 'polypeptide(L)'
;MTKVIKGVKLRLYPNKQQQAQLWQMFGNDRKVWNLMLDMAKQRYQNNPSSYFVNEYGMNYLLKQLKQEYPYLKESDATSFLVVNHNLAQAFKMLFKHRGGYPRFKSRHAVKQAYTGRSICTVIAKRRMKLPKLGSI
;
A
#
# COMPACT_ATOMS: atom_id res chain seq x y z
N MET A 1 11.60 8.94 -29.32
CA MET A 1 12.19 8.20 -28.19
C MET A 1 11.08 7.57 -27.35
N THR A 2 11.08 6.27 -27.22
CA THR A 2 10.02 5.56 -26.47
C THR A 2 10.35 5.57 -24.98
N LYS A 3 9.45 6.09 -24.16
CA LYS A 3 9.60 6.06 -22.71
C LYS A 3 9.12 4.71 -22.17
N VAL A 4 9.98 4.00 -21.46
CA VAL A 4 9.66 2.70 -20.86
C VAL A 4 9.57 2.84 -19.36
N ILE A 5 8.45 2.38 -18.78
CA ILE A 5 8.25 2.34 -17.33
C ILE A 5 8.33 0.89 -16.89
N LYS A 6 9.24 0.60 -15.95
CA LYS A 6 9.43 -0.75 -15.42
C LYS A 6 9.29 -0.76 -13.91
N GLY A 7 8.71 -1.85 -13.39
CA GLY A 7 8.80 -2.16 -11.97
C GLY A 7 10.10 -2.89 -11.67
N VAL A 8 10.77 -2.50 -10.60
CA VAL A 8 12.01 -3.12 -10.16
C VAL A 8 11.88 -3.52 -8.69
N LYS A 9 12.28 -4.76 -8.38
CA LYS A 9 12.30 -5.26 -7.01
C LYS A 9 13.75 -5.27 -6.53
N LEU A 10 14.00 -4.53 -5.45
CA LEU A 10 15.35 -4.36 -4.90
C LEU A 10 15.37 -4.76 -3.43
N ARG A 11 16.53 -5.27 -3.00
CA ARG A 11 16.81 -5.50 -1.59
C ARG A 11 17.47 -4.26 -1.00
N LEU A 12 16.96 -3.78 0.14
CA LEU A 12 17.51 -2.63 0.84
C LEU A 12 18.35 -3.05 2.04
N TYR A 13 19.36 -2.25 2.34
CA TYR A 13 20.25 -2.45 3.50
C TYR A 13 20.16 -1.21 4.40
N PRO A 14 19.07 -1.06 5.18
CA PRO A 14 18.84 0.13 5.99
C PRO A 14 19.72 0.16 7.24
N ASN A 15 20.07 1.37 7.69
CA ASN A 15 20.62 1.57 9.03
C ASN A 15 19.51 1.43 10.10
N LYS A 16 19.87 1.55 11.39
CA LYS A 16 18.89 1.35 12.47
C LYS A 16 17.70 2.32 12.40
N GLN A 17 17.97 3.59 12.10
CA GLN A 17 16.92 4.60 11.97
C GLN A 17 16.00 4.29 10.80
N GLN A 18 16.57 3.92 9.66
CA GLN A 18 15.81 3.55 8.46
C GLN A 18 15.03 2.25 8.68
N GLN A 19 15.56 1.31 9.44
CA GLN A 19 14.82 0.09 9.81
C GLN A 19 13.55 0.43 10.59
N ALA A 20 13.65 1.34 11.57
CA ALA A 20 12.49 1.76 12.33
C ALA A 20 11.43 2.44 11.44
N GLN A 21 11.87 3.28 10.51
CA GLN A 21 10.97 3.92 9.53
C GLN A 21 10.32 2.90 8.62
N LEU A 22 11.07 1.91 8.13
CA LEU A 22 10.54 0.86 7.26
C LEU A 22 9.51 0.00 8.00
N TRP A 23 9.77 -0.38 9.25
CA TRP A 23 8.80 -1.11 10.06
C TRP A 23 7.50 -0.34 10.22
N GLN A 24 7.61 0.99 10.44
CA GLN A 24 6.45 1.86 10.53
C GLN A 24 5.70 1.91 9.20
N MET A 25 6.41 2.00 8.08
CA MET A 25 5.80 2.02 6.75
C MET A 25 5.08 0.71 6.44
N PHE A 26 5.68 -0.42 6.78
CA PHE A 26 5.03 -1.73 6.60
C PHE A 26 3.75 -1.82 7.45
N GLY A 27 3.81 -1.34 8.68
CA GLY A 27 2.65 -1.30 9.57
C GLY A 27 1.55 -0.37 9.03
N ASN A 28 1.92 0.77 8.49
CA ASN A 28 0.98 1.70 7.88
C ASN A 28 0.31 1.11 6.65
N ASP A 29 1.05 0.40 5.79
CA ASP A 29 0.48 -0.29 4.63
C ASP A 29 -0.56 -1.34 5.06
N ARG A 30 -0.24 -2.13 6.09
CA ARG A 30 -1.19 -3.10 6.65
C ARG A 30 -2.41 -2.42 7.24
N LYS A 31 -2.22 -1.29 7.92
CA LYS A 31 -3.31 -0.51 8.50
C LYS A 31 -4.28 -0.04 7.41
N VAL A 32 -3.76 0.50 6.33
CA VAL A 32 -4.59 0.96 5.19
C VAL A 32 -5.33 -0.23 4.57
N TRP A 33 -4.66 -1.33 4.29
CA TRP A 33 -5.30 -2.55 3.76
C TRP A 33 -6.44 -3.00 4.67
N ASN A 34 -6.17 -3.13 5.97
CA ASN A 34 -7.15 -3.64 6.92
C ASN A 34 -8.34 -2.71 7.09
N LEU A 35 -8.09 -1.39 7.14
CA LEU A 35 -9.18 -0.41 7.24
C LEU A 35 -10.05 -0.40 5.99
N MET A 36 -9.44 -0.44 4.81
CA MET A 36 -10.19 -0.49 3.55
C MET A 36 -11.01 -1.77 3.43
N LEU A 37 -10.42 -2.90 3.82
CA LEU A 37 -11.12 -4.19 3.82
C LEU A 37 -12.30 -4.19 4.80
N ASP A 38 -12.09 -3.65 6.00
CA ASP A 38 -13.15 -3.56 7.01
C ASP A 38 -14.31 -2.68 6.52
N MET A 39 -14.02 -1.53 5.92
CA MET A 39 -15.05 -0.66 5.34
C MET A 39 -15.82 -1.37 4.23
N ALA A 40 -15.14 -2.12 3.37
CA ALA A 40 -15.79 -2.88 2.32
C ALA A 40 -16.73 -3.95 2.88
N LYS A 41 -16.29 -4.66 3.92
CA LYS A 41 -17.13 -5.66 4.60
C LYS A 41 -18.36 -5.04 5.24
N GLN A 42 -18.19 -3.95 5.97
CA GLN A 42 -19.30 -3.25 6.64
C GLN A 42 -20.30 -2.72 5.62
N ARG A 43 -19.81 -2.15 4.53
CA ARG A 43 -20.69 -1.66 3.45
C ARG A 43 -21.54 -2.78 2.87
N TYR A 44 -20.97 -3.94 2.62
CA TYR A 44 -21.69 -5.11 2.10
C TYR A 44 -22.71 -5.63 3.12
N GLN A 45 -22.34 -5.72 4.40
CA GLN A 45 -23.23 -6.19 5.47
C GLN A 45 -24.43 -5.26 5.67
N ASN A 46 -24.19 -3.94 5.62
CA ASN A 46 -25.23 -2.94 5.83
C ASN A 46 -26.16 -2.79 4.62
N ASN A 47 -25.61 -2.95 3.42
CA ASN A 47 -26.37 -2.83 2.17
C ASN A 47 -25.77 -3.71 1.08
N PRO A 48 -26.18 -5.00 1.01
CA PRO A 48 -25.64 -5.93 0.00
C PRO A 48 -25.87 -5.50 -1.44
N SER A 49 -26.85 -4.64 -1.70
CA SER A 49 -27.13 -4.12 -3.05
C SER A 49 -26.31 -2.89 -3.42
N SER A 50 -25.48 -2.37 -2.50
CA SER A 50 -24.63 -1.22 -2.79
C SER A 50 -23.51 -1.59 -3.76
N TYR A 51 -23.07 -0.60 -4.54
CA TYR A 51 -21.96 -0.80 -5.45
C TYR A 51 -20.65 -1.05 -4.69
N PHE A 52 -19.80 -1.90 -5.28
CA PHE A 52 -18.46 -2.12 -4.76
C PHE A 52 -17.62 -0.83 -4.88
N VAL A 53 -16.89 -0.51 -3.82
CA VAL A 53 -15.95 0.62 -3.83
C VAL A 53 -14.71 0.22 -4.61
N ASN A 54 -14.50 0.85 -5.77
CA ASN A 54 -13.35 0.54 -6.63
C ASN A 54 -12.07 1.25 -6.11
N GLU A 55 -10.97 1.05 -6.86
CA GLU A 55 -9.67 1.65 -6.50
C GLU A 55 -9.75 3.16 -6.33
N TYR A 56 -10.46 3.87 -7.22
CA TYR A 56 -10.59 5.33 -7.14
C TYR A 56 -11.36 5.77 -5.90
N GLY A 57 -12.40 5.03 -5.54
CA GLY A 57 -13.15 5.27 -4.31
C GLY A 57 -12.29 5.05 -3.06
N MET A 58 -11.45 4.01 -3.07
CA MET A 58 -10.50 3.75 -1.99
C MET A 58 -9.46 4.87 -1.88
N ASN A 59 -8.94 5.37 -3.00
CA ASN A 59 -8.00 6.48 -3.01
C ASN A 59 -8.63 7.77 -2.44
N TYR A 60 -9.89 7.99 -2.71
CA TYR A 60 -10.63 9.11 -2.12
C TYR A 60 -10.78 8.95 -0.60
N LEU A 61 -11.14 7.75 -0.13
CA LEU A 61 -11.26 7.46 1.29
C LEU A 61 -9.93 7.56 2.04
N LEU A 62 -8.83 7.34 1.33
CA LEU A 62 -7.49 7.45 1.91
C LEU A 62 -7.22 8.85 2.48
N LYS A 63 -7.74 9.90 1.86
CA LYS A 63 -7.62 11.27 2.38
C LYS A 63 -8.24 11.39 3.76
N GLN A 64 -9.41 10.80 3.96
CA GLN A 64 -10.11 10.79 5.24
C GLN A 64 -9.34 9.99 6.28
N LEU A 65 -8.78 8.84 5.90
CA LEU A 65 -7.97 8.02 6.79
C LEU A 65 -6.72 8.76 7.26
N LYS A 66 -6.07 9.52 6.40
CA LYS A 66 -4.91 10.34 6.77
C LYS A 66 -5.25 11.44 7.75
N GLN A 67 -6.47 11.97 7.71
CA GLN A 67 -6.93 12.95 8.69
C GLN A 67 -7.24 12.29 10.04
N GLU A 68 -7.84 11.10 10.02
CA GLU A 68 -8.17 10.35 11.23
C GLU A 68 -6.92 9.73 11.88
N TYR A 69 -5.97 9.29 11.05
CA TYR A 69 -4.70 8.70 11.49
C TYR A 69 -3.52 9.47 10.89
N PRO A 70 -3.13 10.63 11.49
CA PRO A 70 -2.11 11.50 10.90
C PRO A 70 -0.74 10.85 10.70
N TYR A 71 -0.40 9.81 11.49
CA TYR A 71 0.87 9.10 11.34
C TYR A 71 1.01 8.41 9.98
N LEU A 72 -0.08 8.19 9.24
CA LEU A 72 -0.03 7.63 7.89
C LEU A 72 0.73 8.54 6.92
N LYS A 73 0.79 9.84 7.20
CA LYS A 73 1.53 10.81 6.37
C LYS A 73 3.05 10.61 6.43
N GLU A 74 3.54 9.85 7.39
CA GLU A 74 4.98 9.55 7.53
C GLU A 74 5.46 8.49 6.52
N SER A 75 4.54 7.79 5.88
CA SER A 75 4.84 6.80 4.84
C SER A 75 4.80 7.42 3.44
N ASP A 76 5.45 6.75 2.48
CA ASP A 76 5.32 7.10 1.07
C ASP A 76 3.85 6.98 0.65
N ALA A 77 3.26 8.10 0.25
CA ALA A 77 1.84 8.13 -0.14
C ALA A 77 1.54 7.20 -1.32
N THR A 78 2.49 6.99 -2.23
CA THR A 78 2.29 6.12 -3.38
C THR A 78 2.21 4.64 -2.99
N SER A 79 2.79 4.24 -1.86
CA SER A 79 2.65 2.86 -1.38
C SER A 79 1.20 2.54 -1.02
N PHE A 80 0.45 3.50 -0.47
CA PHE A 80 -0.97 3.32 -0.16
C PHE A 80 -1.82 3.18 -1.42
N LEU A 81 -1.45 3.88 -2.50
CA LEU A 81 -2.12 3.71 -3.79
C LEU A 81 -1.95 2.29 -4.32
N VAL A 82 -0.77 1.71 -4.15
CA VAL A 82 -0.51 0.31 -4.52
C VAL A 82 -1.31 -0.64 -3.64
N VAL A 83 -1.42 -0.38 -2.33
CA VAL A 83 -2.25 -1.17 -1.41
C VAL A 83 -3.70 -1.18 -1.88
N ASN A 84 -4.26 -0.02 -2.21
CA ASN A 84 -5.64 0.08 -2.70
C ASN A 84 -5.83 -0.64 -4.03
N HIS A 85 -4.86 -0.51 -4.94
CA HIS A 85 -4.88 -1.23 -6.21
C HIS A 85 -4.92 -2.75 -6.00
N ASN A 86 -4.05 -3.25 -5.13
CA ASN A 86 -3.95 -4.68 -4.84
C ASN A 86 -5.23 -5.21 -4.19
N LEU A 87 -5.83 -4.45 -3.28
CA LEU A 87 -7.09 -4.83 -2.64
C LEU A 87 -8.23 -4.85 -3.66
N ALA A 88 -8.31 -3.83 -4.52
CA ALA A 88 -9.32 -3.79 -5.59
C ALA A 88 -9.17 -4.97 -6.53
N GLN A 89 -7.95 -5.35 -6.91
CA GLN A 89 -7.69 -6.52 -7.74
C GLN A 89 -8.09 -7.82 -7.02
N ALA A 90 -7.84 -7.92 -5.71
CA ALA A 90 -8.24 -9.08 -4.93
C ALA A 90 -9.76 -9.28 -4.96
N PHE A 91 -10.53 -8.19 -4.83
CA PHE A 91 -12.00 -8.25 -4.95
C PHE A 91 -12.45 -8.61 -6.37
N LYS A 92 -11.80 -8.06 -7.39
CA LYS A 92 -12.10 -8.44 -8.78
C LYS A 92 -11.91 -9.95 -9.02
N MET A 93 -10.82 -10.51 -8.47
CA MET A 93 -10.58 -11.95 -8.58
C MET A 93 -11.65 -12.76 -7.85
N LEU A 94 -12.11 -12.29 -6.68
CA LEU A 94 -13.21 -12.91 -5.95
C LEU A 94 -14.49 -12.93 -6.80
N PHE A 95 -14.85 -11.79 -7.40
CA PHE A 95 -16.07 -11.68 -8.21
C PHE A 95 -16.02 -12.52 -9.47
N LYS A 96 -14.83 -12.81 -10.00
CA LYS A 96 -14.63 -13.72 -11.14
C LYS A 96 -14.50 -15.18 -10.73
N HIS A 97 -14.67 -15.50 -9.46
CA HIS A 97 -14.50 -16.84 -8.88
C HIS A 97 -13.09 -17.43 -9.11
N ARG A 98 -12.08 -16.56 -9.16
CA ARG A 98 -10.67 -16.96 -9.38
C ARG A 98 -9.80 -16.86 -8.13
N GLY A 99 -10.38 -16.45 -7.01
CA GLY A 99 -9.65 -16.32 -5.76
C GLY A 99 -10.60 -16.30 -4.57
N GLY A 100 -10.05 -16.48 -3.38
CA GLY A 100 -10.79 -16.41 -2.14
C GLY A 100 -11.05 -14.98 -1.68
N TYR A 101 -11.82 -14.85 -0.61
CA TYR A 101 -12.11 -13.55 -0.01
C TYR A 101 -10.82 -12.93 0.55
N PRO A 102 -10.56 -11.62 0.32
CA PRO A 102 -9.38 -10.96 0.89
C PRO A 102 -9.36 -11.09 2.41
N ARG A 103 -8.17 -11.29 2.98
CA ARG A 103 -7.98 -11.46 4.41
C ARG A 103 -7.28 -10.26 5.02
N PHE A 104 -7.56 -10.02 6.32
CA PHE A 104 -6.80 -9.04 7.09
C PHE A 104 -5.33 -9.48 7.18
N LYS A 105 -4.43 -8.51 7.16
CA LYS A 105 -2.99 -8.77 7.22
C LYS A 105 -2.50 -8.61 8.64
N SER A 106 -1.70 -9.58 9.11
CA SER A 106 -1.02 -9.52 10.39
C SER A 106 0.46 -9.22 10.19
N ARG A 107 1.13 -8.80 11.26
CA ARG A 107 2.56 -8.50 11.23
C ARG A 107 3.40 -9.70 10.77
N HIS A 108 3.00 -10.91 11.14
CA HIS A 108 3.78 -12.12 10.86
C HIS A 108 3.47 -12.75 9.50
N ALA A 109 2.32 -12.44 8.92
CA ALA A 109 1.85 -13.06 7.69
C ALA A 109 2.25 -12.29 6.41
N VAL A 110 2.88 -11.12 6.53
CA VAL A 110 3.16 -10.22 5.41
C VAL A 110 4.66 -10.17 5.15
N LYS A 111 5.04 -10.19 3.87
CA LYS A 111 6.42 -9.93 3.47
C LYS A 111 6.84 -8.53 3.89
N GLN A 112 8.08 -8.39 4.34
CA GLN A 112 8.64 -7.11 4.78
C GLN A 112 9.13 -6.35 3.55
N ALA A 113 8.16 -5.80 2.82
CA ALA A 113 8.42 -5.06 1.58
C ALA A 113 7.30 -4.05 1.35
N TYR A 114 7.60 -2.98 0.64
CA TYR A 114 6.60 -2.06 0.15
C TYR A 114 6.83 -1.76 -1.32
N THR A 115 5.79 -1.35 -2.00
CA THR A 115 5.86 -0.95 -3.41
C THR A 115 5.46 0.51 -3.51
N GLY A 116 6.33 1.33 -4.11
CA GLY A 116 6.07 2.74 -4.37
C GLY A 116 5.98 3.00 -5.87
N ARG A 117 5.29 4.07 -6.22
CA ARG A 117 5.19 4.56 -7.60
C ARG A 117 5.99 5.85 -7.80
N SER A 118 6.66 6.32 -6.74
CA SER A 118 7.48 7.52 -6.81
C SER A 118 8.75 7.28 -7.60
N ILE A 119 9.26 8.34 -8.21
CA ILE A 119 10.55 8.29 -8.90
C ILE A 119 11.65 8.17 -7.86
N CYS A 120 12.47 7.14 -8.00
CA CYS A 120 13.63 6.93 -7.15
C CYS A 120 14.90 7.33 -7.91
N THR A 121 15.79 8.06 -7.25
CA THR A 121 17.03 8.52 -7.86
C THR A 121 18.20 7.69 -7.39
N VAL A 122 18.98 7.15 -8.34
CA VAL A 122 20.24 6.49 -8.02
C VAL A 122 21.29 7.59 -7.78
N ILE A 123 21.78 7.70 -6.54
CA ILE A 123 22.71 8.74 -6.13
C ILE A 123 24.17 8.29 -6.34
N ALA A 124 24.44 7.02 -6.05
CA ALA A 124 25.78 6.45 -6.14
C ALA A 124 25.69 4.94 -6.32
N LYS A 125 26.82 4.29 -6.58
CA LYS A 125 26.86 2.83 -6.63
C LYS A 125 26.33 2.25 -5.32
N ARG A 126 25.31 1.41 -5.40
CA ARG A 126 24.64 0.77 -4.25
C ARG A 126 23.87 1.73 -3.34
N ARG A 127 23.54 2.94 -3.79
CA ARG A 127 22.72 3.87 -3.02
C ARG A 127 21.63 4.51 -3.89
N MET A 128 20.45 4.61 -3.31
CA MET A 128 19.29 5.25 -3.93
C MET A 128 18.65 6.22 -2.94
N LYS A 129 18.04 7.26 -3.46
CA LYS A 129 17.19 8.17 -2.67
C LYS A 129 15.75 7.70 -2.79
N LEU A 130 15.13 7.38 -1.66
CA LEU A 130 13.74 6.96 -1.59
C LEU A 130 12.91 7.98 -0.82
N PRO A 131 11.63 8.18 -1.19
CA PRO A 131 10.73 9.09 -0.46
C PRO A 131 10.66 8.71 1.01
N LYS A 132 10.71 9.71 1.88
CA LYS A 132 10.63 9.57 3.34
C LYS A 132 11.82 8.88 4.01
N LEU A 133 12.60 8.09 3.29
CA LEU A 133 13.75 7.36 3.83
C LEU A 133 15.08 8.05 3.54
N GLY A 134 15.14 8.86 2.50
CA GLY A 134 16.39 9.46 2.05
C GLY A 134 17.30 8.44 1.37
N SER A 135 18.62 8.60 1.52
CA SER A 135 19.62 7.71 0.92
C SER A 135 19.70 6.37 1.66
N ILE A 136 19.63 5.29 0.93
CA ILE A 136 19.64 3.95 1.48
C ILE A 136 20.44 2.99 0.59
#